data_c0eaf616bf62db0a93762cd5e1357565
#
_entry.id   c0eaf616bf62db0a93762cd5e1357565
#
_cell.length_a   1.000
_cell.length_b   1.000
_cell.length_c   1.000
_cell.angle_alpha   90.00
_cell.angle_beta   90.00
_cell.angle_gamma   90.00
#
_symmetry.space_group_name_H-M   'P 1'
#
loop_
_entity.id
_entity.type
_entity.pdbx_description
1 polymer ?
#
loop_
_entity_poly.entity_id
_entity_poly.type
_entity_poly.pdbx_seq_one_letter_code
_entity_poly.pdbx_strand_id
1 'polypeptide(L)'
;MKIVSNWIWILLLLLFTTLFQACSFNKKMTVVSAASLLEEVAKSSYKQSELRVIQKGMPAYLMLMDGMVEAWPKNERLLIAAAQGYASYASAFIEDHDRIYARTLYGKAKDYALRSLARRGFERASERSFDDFEKGLTNLRKKDVPYLFWAAANWGSWIGLNLNSMEAMAQLPRVELMMRRVLELDERFYYGGPHLFMGIWYASRPKIGGGNLKLAQNHFKRAMELGEGKFLMAHVSYAYHYARRAFDKDL
;
A
#
# COMPACT_ATOMS: atom_id res chain seq x y z
N MET A 1 9.21 38.04 51.02
CA MET A 1 10.27 37.46 50.17
C MET A 1 9.99 36.01 49.69
N LYS A 2 9.38 35.09 50.45
CA LYS A 2 9.13 33.71 50.05
C LYS A 2 8.09 33.56 48.91
N ILE A 3 7.13 34.43 48.76
CA ILE A 3 6.05 34.31 47.73
C ILE A 3 6.58 34.62 46.35
N VAL A 4 7.47 35.59 46.17
CA VAL A 4 8.07 35.97 44.89
C VAL A 4 8.96 34.83 44.35
N SER A 5 9.66 34.12 45.24
CA SER A 5 10.50 32.99 44.89
C SER A 5 9.71 31.83 44.25
N ASN A 6 8.52 31.54 44.79
CA ASN A 6 7.69 30.43 44.24
C ASN A 6 7.14 30.73 42.83
N TRP A 7 6.80 31.98 42.55
CA TRP A 7 6.33 32.38 41.22
C TRP A 7 7.41 32.29 40.15
N ILE A 8 8.67 32.58 40.52
CA ILE A 8 9.81 32.42 39.60
C ILE A 8 10.02 30.97 39.25
N TRP A 9 9.93 30.05 40.19
CA TRP A 9 10.06 28.61 39.90
C TRP A 9 8.90 28.06 39.03
N ILE A 10 7.70 28.55 39.23
CA ILE A 10 6.54 28.20 38.39
C ILE A 10 6.73 28.70 36.95
N LEU A 11 7.18 29.94 36.80
CA LEU A 11 7.50 30.51 35.47
C LEU A 11 8.63 29.75 34.75
N LEU A 12 9.69 29.38 35.48
CA LEU A 12 10.77 28.56 34.93
C LEU A 12 10.31 27.17 34.53
N LEU A 13 9.43 26.54 35.31
CA LEU A 13 8.82 25.23 34.98
C LEU A 13 7.92 25.31 33.75
N LEU A 14 7.10 26.36 33.64
CA LEU A 14 6.28 26.63 32.46
C LEU A 14 7.12 26.88 31.21
N LEU A 15 8.18 27.67 31.33
CA LEU A 15 9.13 27.93 30.23
C LEU A 15 9.83 26.65 29.80
N PHE A 16 10.23 25.80 30.74
CA PHE A 16 10.86 24.52 30.47
C PHE A 16 9.94 23.54 29.75
N THR A 17 8.67 23.46 30.18
CA THR A 17 7.67 22.60 29.51
C THR A 17 7.34 23.08 28.10
N THR A 18 7.30 24.40 27.84
CA THR A 18 7.07 24.93 26.49
C THR A 18 8.24 24.67 25.55
N LEU A 19 9.49 24.69 26.04
CA LEU A 19 10.68 24.35 25.24
C LEU A 19 10.69 22.88 24.79
N PHE A 20 10.26 21.95 25.65
CA PHE A 20 10.16 20.53 25.24
C PHE A 20 9.04 20.28 24.23
N GLN A 21 7.93 21.00 24.30
CA GLN A 21 6.84 20.89 23.31
C GLN A 21 7.27 21.49 21.95
N ALA A 22 8.08 22.56 21.94
CA ALA A 22 8.57 23.19 20.72
C ALA A 22 9.44 22.25 19.88
N CYS A 23 10.27 21.41 20.48
CA CYS A 23 11.11 20.43 19.74
C CYS A 23 10.26 19.36 19.04
N SER A 24 9.23 18.85 19.67
CA SER A 24 8.34 17.83 19.06
C SER A 24 7.46 18.43 17.95
N PHE A 25 7.00 19.65 18.12
CA PHE A 25 6.21 20.38 17.13
C PHE A 25 7.04 20.72 15.89
N ASN A 26 8.28 21.18 16.08
CA ASN A 26 9.20 21.52 15.00
C ASN A 26 9.53 20.30 14.12
N LYS A 27 9.78 19.13 14.73
CA LYS A 27 10.05 17.89 14.00
C LYS A 27 8.87 17.47 13.10
N LYS A 28 7.63 17.54 13.60
CA LYS A 28 6.43 17.22 12.79
C LYS A 28 6.23 18.21 11.64
N MET A 29 6.45 19.49 11.88
CA MET A 29 6.30 20.54 10.87
C MET A 29 7.34 20.38 9.75
N THR A 30 8.57 20.02 10.07
CA THR A 30 9.61 19.68 9.09
C THR A 30 9.22 18.48 8.24
N VAL A 31 8.67 17.42 8.85
CA VAL A 31 8.19 16.23 8.12
C VAL A 31 7.03 16.58 7.19
N VAL A 32 6.08 17.43 7.59
CA VAL A 32 4.98 17.87 6.73
C VAL A 32 5.49 18.62 5.50
N SER A 33 6.43 19.55 5.69
CA SER A 33 7.03 20.31 4.58
C SER A 33 7.81 19.41 3.63
N ALA A 34 8.59 18.47 4.17
CA ALA A 34 9.32 17.48 3.36
C ALA A 34 8.36 16.53 2.63
N ALA A 35 7.25 16.12 3.26
CA ALA A 35 6.24 15.25 2.64
C ALA A 35 5.61 15.91 1.40
N SER A 36 5.27 17.20 1.46
CA SER A 36 4.71 17.90 0.30
C SER A 36 5.72 17.97 -0.86
N LEU A 37 6.99 18.17 -0.58
CA LEU A 37 8.03 18.14 -1.60
C LEU A 37 8.16 16.75 -2.23
N LEU A 38 8.12 15.69 -1.44
CA LEU A 38 8.19 14.32 -1.96
C LEU A 38 6.94 13.93 -2.76
N GLU A 39 5.77 14.47 -2.43
CA GLU A 39 4.57 14.31 -3.27
C GLU A 39 4.77 14.97 -4.65
N GLU A 40 5.38 16.14 -4.71
CA GLU A 40 5.70 16.79 -6.00
C GLU A 40 6.78 16.02 -6.79
N VAL A 41 7.78 15.46 -6.11
CA VAL A 41 8.77 14.56 -6.73
C VAL A 41 8.08 13.31 -7.31
N ALA A 42 7.15 12.70 -6.57
CA ALA A 42 6.37 11.55 -7.07
C ALA A 42 5.53 11.94 -8.29
N LYS A 43 4.82 13.09 -8.28
CA LYS A 43 4.07 13.59 -9.43
C LYS A 43 4.98 13.88 -10.64
N SER A 44 6.16 14.44 -10.40
CA SER A 44 7.15 14.71 -11.45
C SER A 44 7.66 13.43 -12.09
N SER A 45 7.79 12.34 -11.33
CA SER A 45 8.25 11.04 -11.85
C SER A 45 7.31 10.46 -12.91
N TYR A 46 5.99 10.72 -12.82
CA TYR A 46 5.04 10.31 -13.85
C TYR A 46 5.19 11.05 -15.19
N LYS A 47 5.89 12.17 -15.21
CA LYS A 47 6.18 12.97 -16.41
C LYS A 47 7.58 12.69 -16.97
N GLN A 48 8.38 11.90 -16.25
CA GLN A 48 9.74 11.57 -16.67
C GLN A 48 9.73 10.53 -17.78
N SER A 49 10.32 10.88 -18.92
CA SER A 49 10.44 9.99 -20.08
C SER A 49 11.64 9.03 -19.99
N GLU A 50 12.67 9.37 -19.21
CA GLU A 50 13.87 8.56 -19.04
C GLU A 50 13.72 7.62 -17.84
N LEU A 51 13.35 6.36 -18.12
CA LEU A 51 13.08 5.35 -17.09
C LEU A 51 14.31 5.03 -16.22
N ARG A 52 15.54 5.18 -16.75
CA ARG A 52 16.76 4.95 -15.97
C ARG A 52 16.94 5.97 -14.85
N VAL A 53 16.47 7.21 -15.04
CA VAL A 53 16.49 8.23 -13.98
C VAL A 53 15.57 7.81 -12.84
N ILE A 54 14.38 7.31 -13.16
CA ILE A 54 13.43 6.81 -12.16
C ILE A 54 14.03 5.58 -11.45
N GLN A 55 14.50 4.59 -12.21
CA GLN A 55 15.07 3.36 -11.65
C GLN A 55 16.21 3.62 -10.67
N LYS A 56 17.12 4.54 -11.02
CA LYS A 56 18.28 4.87 -10.18
C LYS A 56 17.94 5.82 -9.04
N GLY A 57 16.95 6.68 -9.21
CA GLY A 57 16.51 7.64 -8.19
C GLY A 57 15.60 7.05 -7.12
N MET A 58 14.81 6.01 -7.47
CA MET A 58 13.85 5.40 -6.55
C MET A 58 14.45 4.88 -5.23
N PRO A 59 15.63 4.23 -5.20
CA PRO A 59 16.21 3.80 -3.93
C PRO A 59 16.46 4.96 -2.95
N ALA A 60 16.97 6.09 -3.42
CA ALA A 60 17.18 7.28 -2.57
C ALA A 60 15.84 7.87 -2.08
N TYR A 61 14.83 7.93 -2.96
CA TYR A 61 13.48 8.33 -2.59
C TYR A 61 12.90 7.42 -1.50
N LEU A 62 13.06 6.10 -1.61
CA LEU A 62 12.57 5.13 -0.62
C LEU A 62 13.28 5.29 0.74
N MET A 63 14.59 5.55 0.74
CA MET A 63 15.33 5.85 1.98
C MET A 63 14.82 7.13 2.67
N LEU A 64 14.50 8.17 1.89
CA LEU A 64 13.89 9.39 2.43
C LEU A 64 12.51 9.11 3.04
N MET A 65 11.68 8.32 2.35
CA MET A 65 10.38 7.89 2.87
C MET A 65 10.51 7.11 4.19
N ASP A 66 11.48 6.20 4.29
CA ASP A 66 11.77 5.48 5.53
C ASP A 66 12.12 6.44 6.68
N GLY A 67 13.03 7.38 6.44
CA GLY A 67 13.40 8.38 7.44
C GLY A 67 12.22 9.23 7.90
N MET A 68 11.30 9.57 6.99
CA MET A 68 10.07 10.30 7.33
C MET A 68 9.08 9.46 8.13
N VAL A 69 8.93 8.18 7.78
CA VAL A 69 8.10 7.23 8.54
C VAL A 69 8.67 7.03 9.95
N GLU A 70 10.00 6.92 10.10
CA GLU A 70 10.66 6.88 11.42
C GLU A 70 10.41 8.15 12.24
N ALA A 71 10.48 9.31 11.59
CA ALA A 71 10.22 10.58 12.25
C ALA A 71 8.75 10.75 12.68
N TRP A 72 7.82 10.15 11.94
CA TRP A 72 6.38 10.21 12.23
C TRP A 72 5.67 8.88 11.95
N PRO A 73 5.90 7.83 12.77
CA PRO A 73 5.50 6.45 12.48
C PRO A 73 3.98 6.19 12.46
N LYS A 74 3.18 7.15 12.92
CA LYS A 74 1.70 7.09 12.93
C LYS A 74 1.05 7.90 11.82
N ASN A 75 1.83 8.47 10.89
CA ASN A 75 1.28 9.24 9.78
C ASN A 75 0.83 8.29 8.66
N GLU A 76 -0.48 8.12 8.53
CA GLU A 76 -1.09 7.19 7.58
C GLU A 76 -0.76 7.53 6.13
N ARG A 77 -0.67 8.83 5.77
CA ARG A 77 -0.33 9.27 4.41
C ARG A 77 1.10 8.87 4.04
N LEU A 78 2.05 9.06 4.97
CA LEU A 78 3.43 8.64 4.76
C LEU A 78 3.54 7.11 4.65
N LEU A 79 2.83 6.38 5.50
CA LEU A 79 2.81 4.92 5.45
C LEU A 79 2.30 4.41 4.10
N ILE A 80 1.20 4.97 3.58
CA ILE A 80 0.67 4.59 2.26
C ILE A 80 1.61 5.01 1.13
N ALA A 81 2.17 6.21 1.17
CA ALA A 81 3.12 6.67 0.16
C ALA A 81 4.39 5.78 0.12
N ALA A 82 4.92 5.40 1.28
CA ALA A 82 6.03 4.46 1.38
C ALA A 82 5.65 3.07 0.81
N ALA A 83 4.47 2.56 1.18
CA ALA A 83 3.97 1.28 0.66
C ALA A 83 3.85 1.30 -0.88
N GLN A 84 3.29 2.36 -1.45
CA GLN A 84 3.19 2.56 -2.90
C GLN A 84 4.56 2.65 -3.57
N GLY A 85 5.48 3.42 -3.00
CA GLY A 85 6.83 3.59 -3.53
C GLY A 85 7.59 2.27 -3.59
N TYR A 86 7.60 1.49 -2.50
CA TYR A 86 8.24 0.17 -2.45
C TYR A 86 7.63 -0.82 -3.44
N ALA A 87 6.29 -0.89 -3.52
CA ALA A 87 5.60 -1.77 -4.46
C ALA A 87 5.85 -1.37 -5.92
N SER A 88 5.80 -0.08 -6.23
CA SER A 88 6.06 0.42 -7.59
C SER A 88 7.49 0.12 -8.04
N TYR A 89 8.47 0.32 -7.15
CA TYR A 89 9.87 0.00 -7.46
C TYR A 89 10.07 -1.51 -7.66
N ALA A 90 9.48 -2.33 -6.79
CA ALA A 90 9.53 -3.79 -6.93
C ALA A 90 8.94 -4.25 -8.26
N SER A 91 7.72 -3.80 -8.57
CA SER A 91 6.98 -4.22 -9.77
C SER A 91 7.62 -3.72 -11.07
N ALA A 92 8.05 -2.46 -11.10
CA ALA A 92 8.53 -1.86 -12.36
C ALA A 92 9.96 -2.24 -12.73
N PHE A 93 10.81 -2.53 -11.74
CA PHE A 93 12.26 -2.62 -12.01
C PHE A 93 12.95 -3.86 -11.42
N ILE A 94 12.33 -4.59 -10.49
CA ILE A 94 13.04 -5.64 -9.74
C ILE A 94 12.44 -7.03 -9.98
N GLU A 95 11.11 -7.18 -10.00
CA GLU A 95 10.45 -8.49 -9.93
C GLU A 95 10.83 -9.45 -11.04
N ASP A 96 11.00 -8.96 -12.27
CA ASP A 96 11.36 -9.78 -13.42
C ASP A 96 12.83 -10.24 -13.41
N HIS A 97 13.70 -9.58 -12.63
CA HIS A 97 15.14 -9.83 -12.63
C HIS A 97 15.63 -10.44 -11.31
N ASP A 98 15.05 -10.03 -10.18
CA ASP A 98 15.43 -10.49 -8.84
C ASP A 98 14.18 -10.67 -7.94
N ARG A 99 13.59 -11.86 -8.03
CA ARG A 99 12.40 -12.22 -7.25
C ARG A 99 12.63 -12.24 -5.74
N ILE A 100 13.86 -12.52 -5.29
CA ILE A 100 14.21 -12.55 -3.86
C ILE A 100 14.20 -11.12 -3.32
N TYR A 101 14.83 -10.21 -4.03
CA TYR A 101 14.83 -8.80 -3.65
C TYR A 101 13.43 -8.17 -3.78
N ALA A 102 12.69 -8.47 -4.86
CA ALA A 102 11.30 -8.03 -5.01
C ALA A 102 10.42 -8.47 -3.83
N ARG A 103 10.57 -9.72 -3.37
CA ARG A 103 9.86 -10.24 -2.20
C ARG A 103 10.16 -9.42 -0.94
N THR A 104 11.40 -9.02 -0.73
CA THR A 104 11.79 -8.15 0.39
C THR A 104 11.13 -6.79 0.31
N LEU A 105 11.11 -6.18 -0.88
CA LEU A 105 10.48 -4.88 -1.13
C LEU A 105 8.96 -4.95 -0.92
N TYR A 106 8.28 -5.96 -1.46
CA TYR A 106 6.85 -6.17 -1.21
C TYR A 106 6.54 -6.48 0.26
N GLY A 107 7.44 -7.17 0.96
CA GLY A 107 7.34 -7.37 2.42
C GLY A 107 7.29 -6.04 3.16
N LYS A 108 8.20 -5.13 2.82
CA LYS A 108 8.25 -3.79 3.41
C LYS A 108 7.03 -2.95 3.02
N ALA A 109 6.60 -3.02 1.76
CA ALA A 109 5.37 -2.37 1.29
C ALA A 109 4.13 -2.86 2.05
N LYS A 110 4.00 -4.19 2.23
CA LYS A 110 2.94 -4.82 3.03
C LYS A 110 2.94 -4.29 4.46
N ASP A 111 4.09 -4.25 5.11
CA ASP A 111 4.20 -3.82 6.52
C ASP A 111 3.79 -2.36 6.69
N TYR A 112 4.21 -1.47 5.80
CA TYR A 112 3.75 -0.07 5.82
C TYR A 112 2.25 0.05 5.58
N ALA A 113 1.70 -0.67 4.62
CA ALA A 113 0.27 -0.64 4.32
C ALA A 113 -0.57 -1.20 5.48
N LEU A 114 -0.16 -2.31 6.10
CA LEU A 114 -0.83 -2.88 7.27
C LEU A 114 -0.74 -1.94 8.49
N ARG A 115 0.39 -1.27 8.72
CA ARG A 115 0.51 -0.25 9.77
C ARG A 115 -0.46 0.92 9.55
N SER A 116 -0.70 1.33 8.31
CA SER A 116 -1.69 2.37 7.99
C SER A 116 -3.12 1.92 8.30
N LEU A 117 -3.42 0.64 8.06
CA LEU A 117 -4.73 0.04 8.33
C LEU A 117 -4.95 -0.24 9.82
N ALA A 118 -3.88 -0.40 10.61
CA ALA A 118 -3.96 -0.67 12.04
C ALA A 118 -4.81 0.37 12.81
N ARG A 119 -4.72 1.65 12.42
CA ARG A 119 -5.53 2.72 13.04
C ARG A 119 -7.05 2.60 12.81
N ARG A 120 -7.47 1.67 11.98
CA ARG A 120 -8.88 1.33 11.68
C ARG A 120 -9.32 0.04 12.37
N GLY A 121 -8.60 -0.34 13.42
CA GLY A 121 -8.89 -1.53 14.20
C GLY A 121 -8.31 -2.81 13.61
N PHE A 122 -7.31 -2.73 12.74
CA PHE A 122 -6.61 -3.88 12.16
C PHE A 122 -5.17 -4.04 12.66
N GLU A 123 -4.92 -3.71 13.93
CA GLU A 123 -3.66 -4.05 14.58
C GLU A 123 -3.42 -5.57 14.46
N ARG A 124 -2.19 -5.93 14.09
CA ARG A 124 -1.80 -7.34 13.89
C ARG A 124 -2.77 -8.13 12.99
N ALA A 125 -3.13 -7.54 11.86
CA ALA A 125 -4.13 -8.09 10.91
C ALA A 125 -3.85 -9.55 10.52
N SER A 126 -2.57 -9.96 10.38
CA SER A 126 -2.15 -11.32 10.04
C SER A 126 -2.35 -12.34 11.17
N GLU A 127 -2.40 -11.89 12.42
CA GLU A 127 -2.48 -12.75 13.62
C GLU A 127 -3.92 -12.91 14.14
N ARG A 128 -4.87 -12.10 13.66
CA ARG A 128 -6.27 -12.17 14.08
C ARG A 128 -6.91 -13.51 13.71
N SER A 129 -7.91 -13.94 14.49
CA SER A 129 -8.81 -15.01 14.04
C SER A 129 -9.48 -14.59 12.71
N PHE A 130 -9.83 -15.56 11.87
CA PHE A 130 -10.45 -15.26 10.59
C PHE A 130 -11.81 -14.55 10.78
N ASP A 131 -12.61 -15.01 11.74
CA ASP A 131 -13.93 -14.45 12.05
C ASP A 131 -13.85 -13.00 12.56
N ASP A 132 -12.87 -12.69 13.43
CA ASP A 132 -12.67 -11.32 13.92
C ASP A 132 -12.13 -10.41 12.82
N PHE A 133 -11.35 -10.96 11.92
CA PHE A 133 -10.86 -10.23 10.76
C PHE A 133 -12.02 -9.88 9.81
N GLU A 134 -12.86 -10.84 9.47
CA GLU A 134 -14.03 -10.64 8.61
C GLU A 134 -15.03 -9.65 9.22
N LYS A 135 -15.38 -9.82 10.50
CA LYS A 135 -16.22 -8.87 11.24
C LYS A 135 -15.63 -7.45 11.24
N GLY A 136 -14.31 -7.33 11.40
CA GLY A 136 -13.63 -6.04 11.33
C GLY A 136 -13.83 -5.32 10.01
N LEU A 137 -13.82 -6.04 8.88
CA LEU A 137 -14.00 -5.47 7.55
C LEU A 137 -15.37 -4.80 7.36
N THR A 138 -16.43 -5.30 8.01
CA THR A 138 -17.78 -4.73 7.90
C THR A 138 -17.86 -3.30 8.45
N ASN A 139 -16.99 -2.93 9.39
CA ASN A 139 -16.93 -1.59 9.99
C ASN A 139 -16.26 -0.55 9.09
N LEU A 140 -15.50 -0.96 8.07
CA LEU A 140 -14.81 -0.07 7.15
C LEU A 140 -15.81 0.59 6.20
N ARG A 141 -15.53 1.86 5.88
CA ARG A 141 -16.35 2.73 5.03
C ARG A 141 -15.57 3.19 3.80
N LYS A 142 -16.23 3.83 2.85
CA LYS A 142 -15.61 4.35 1.62
C LYS A 142 -14.34 5.17 1.85
N LYS A 143 -14.28 5.98 2.91
CA LYS A 143 -13.08 6.76 3.29
C LYS A 143 -11.86 5.89 3.64
N ASP A 144 -12.07 4.63 3.97
CA ASP A 144 -11.03 3.69 4.38
C ASP A 144 -10.48 2.87 3.21
N VAL A 145 -11.13 2.97 2.04
CA VAL A 145 -10.77 2.25 0.81
C VAL A 145 -9.30 2.40 0.43
N PRO A 146 -8.67 3.60 0.44
CA PRO A 146 -7.26 3.71 0.06
C PRO A 146 -6.34 2.83 0.92
N TYR A 147 -6.59 2.76 2.21
CA TYR A 147 -5.78 1.97 3.15
C TYR A 147 -6.02 0.47 2.98
N LEU A 148 -7.28 0.09 2.83
CA LEU A 148 -7.66 -1.31 2.64
C LEU A 148 -7.14 -1.86 1.31
N PHE A 149 -7.30 -1.10 0.23
CA PHE A 149 -6.82 -1.47 -1.10
C PHE A 149 -5.31 -1.70 -1.13
N TRP A 150 -4.52 -0.73 -0.66
CA TRP A 150 -3.07 -0.85 -0.68
C TRP A 150 -2.55 -1.93 0.28
N ALA A 151 -3.23 -2.17 1.40
CA ALA A 151 -2.91 -3.29 2.28
C ALA A 151 -3.17 -4.63 1.58
N ALA A 152 -4.32 -4.82 0.95
CA ALA A 152 -4.65 -6.03 0.21
C ALA A 152 -3.72 -6.26 -0.99
N ALA A 153 -3.46 -5.21 -1.78
CA ALA A 153 -2.62 -5.30 -2.97
C ALA A 153 -1.17 -5.68 -2.63
N ASN A 154 -0.55 -5.00 -1.65
CA ASN A 154 0.82 -5.29 -1.25
C ASN A 154 0.96 -6.65 -0.56
N TRP A 155 -0.04 -7.03 0.25
CA TRP A 155 -0.06 -8.36 0.87
C TRP A 155 -0.20 -9.47 -0.17
N GLY A 156 -1.09 -9.28 -1.15
CA GLY A 156 -1.26 -10.20 -2.28
C GLY A 156 0.00 -10.36 -3.11
N SER A 157 0.69 -9.26 -3.44
CA SER A 157 1.96 -9.29 -4.17
C SER A 157 3.05 -10.02 -3.40
N TRP A 158 3.16 -9.76 -2.08
CA TRP A 158 4.09 -10.49 -1.23
C TRP A 158 3.80 -12.00 -1.18
N ILE A 159 2.52 -12.41 -1.06
CA ILE A 159 2.12 -13.82 -1.11
C ILE A 159 2.48 -14.43 -2.47
N GLY A 160 2.24 -13.72 -3.57
CA GLY A 160 2.55 -14.15 -4.93
C GLY A 160 4.03 -14.55 -5.14
N LEU A 161 4.93 -13.93 -4.37
CA LEU A 161 6.36 -14.28 -4.35
C LEU A 161 6.76 -15.26 -3.22
N ASN A 162 5.79 -15.73 -2.41
CA ASN A 162 5.99 -16.66 -1.29
C ASN A 162 5.09 -17.91 -1.38
N LEU A 163 4.73 -18.35 -2.57
CA LEU A 163 3.79 -19.46 -2.77
C LEU A 163 4.30 -20.81 -2.24
N ASN A 164 5.59 -20.93 -1.95
CA ASN A 164 6.19 -22.09 -1.29
C ASN A 164 6.09 -22.04 0.25
N SER A 165 5.60 -20.95 0.84
CA SER A 165 5.38 -20.80 2.28
C SER A 165 3.94 -21.14 2.63
N MET A 166 3.73 -22.15 3.47
CA MET A 166 2.38 -22.48 3.99
C MET A 166 1.79 -21.33 4.81
N GLU A 167 2.63 -20.60 5.55
CA GLU A 167 2.21 -19.43 6.32
C GLU A 167 1.70 -18.32 5.40
N ALA A 168 2.40 -18.03 4.30
CA ALA A 168 1.95 -17.03 3.32
C ALA A 168 0.65 -17.48 2.63
N MET A 169 0.56 -18.74 2.24
CA MET A 169 -0.63 -19.31 1.60
C MET A 169 -1.86 -19.26 2.52
N ALA A 170 -1.70 -19.48 3.82
CA ALA A 170 -2.78 -19.38 4.81
C ALA A 170 -3.37 -17.96 4.92
N GLN A 171 -2.68 -16.94 4.42
CA GLN A 171 -3.17 -15.55 4.43
C GLN A 171 -4.01 -15.19 3.20
N LEU A 172 -4.01 -16.02 2.16
CA LEU A 172 -4.76 -15.77 0.92
C LEU A 172 -6.24 -15.39 1.15
N PRO A 173 -7.02 -16.11 2.00
CA PRO A 173 -8.42 -15.76 2.22
C PRO A 173 -8.61 -14.34 2.78
N ARG A 174 -7.70 -13.88 3.64
CA ARG A 174 -7.77 -12.51 4.19
C ARG A 174 -7.61 -11.45 3.12
N VAL A 175 -6.65 -11.64 2.22
CA VAL A 175 -6.41 -10.71 1.10
C VAL A 175 -7.62 -10.67 0.17
N GLU A 176 -8.21 -11.82 -0.12
CA GLU A 176 -9.43 -11.89 -0.95
C GLU A 176 -10.60 -11.15 -0.31
N LEU A 177 -10.86 -11.38 0.99
CA LEU A 177 -11.92 -10.66 1.72
C LEU A 177 -11.69 -9.15 1.72
N MET A 178 -10.46 -8.70 1.96
CA MET A 178 -10.12 -7.27 1.91
C MET A 178 -10.47 -6.68 0.55
N MET A 179 -10.06 -7.32 -0.54
CA MET A 179 -10.30 -6.79 -1.88
C MET A 179 -11.77 -6.86 -2.28
N ARG A 180 -12.51 -7.89 -1.86
CA ARG A 180 -13.98 -7.96 -2.02
C ARG A 180 -14.64 -6.78 -1.28
N ARG A 181 -14.19 -6.47 -0.06
CA ARG A 181 -14.71 -5.32 0.68
C ARG A 181 -14.41 -3.99 -0.02
N VAL A 182 -13.25 -3.85 -0.65
CA VAL A 182 -12.94 -2.67 -1.48
C VAL A 182 -13.91 -2.56 -2.64
N LEU A 183 -14.21 -3.65 -3.36
CA LEU A 183 -15.17 -3.67 -4.46
C LEU A 183 -16.57 -3.21 -4.02
N GLU A 184 -17.04 -3.66 -2.85
CA GLU A 184 -18.33 -3.25 -2.29
C GLU A 184 -18.36 -1.75 -1.95
N LEU A 185 -17.27 -1.21 -1.43
CA LEU A 185 -17.19 0.18 -0.97
C LEU A 185 -16.93 1.17 -2.10
N ASP A 186 -16.04 0.82 -3.04
CA ASP A 186 -15.68 1.66 -4.18
C ASP A 186 -14.97 0.85 -5.29
N GLU A 187 -15.73 0.26 -6.19
CA GLU A 187 -15.18 -0.48 -7.34
C GLU A 187 -14.34 0.39 -8.29
N ARG A 188 -14.57 1.72 -8.29
CA ARG A 188 -13.90 2.69 -9.16
C ARG A 188 -12.54 3.15 -8.62
N PHE A 189 -12.24 2.81 -7.36
CA PHE A 189 -10.98 3.25 -6.76
C PHE A 189 -9.79 2.89 -7.66
N TYR A 190 -8.86 3.85 -7.78
CA TYR A 190 -7.63 3.69 -8.55
C TYR A 190 -7.87 3.15 -9.98
N TYR A 191 -8.79 3.81 -10.72
CA TYR A 191 -9.13 3.47 -12.11
C TYR A 191 -9.65 2.02 -12.30
N GLY A 192 -10.41 1.51 -11.37
CA GLY A 192 -10.85 0.12 -11.39
C GLY A 192 -9.80 -0.87 -10.87
N GLY A 193 -8.85 -0.39 -10.06
CA GLY A 193 -7.78 -1.18 -9.46
C GLY A 193 -8.25 -2.43 -8.71
N PRO A 194 -9.36 -2.41 -7.95
CA PRO A 194 -9.91 -3.61 -7.31
C PRO A 194 -10.27 -4.71 -8.32
N HIS A 195 -10.84 -4.34 -9.46
CA HIS A 195 -11.14 -5.27 -10.53
C HIS A 195 -9.86 -5.79 -11.20
N LEU A 196 -8.87 -4.93 -11.45
CA LEU A 196 -7.57 -5.36 -11.95
C LEU A 196 -6.94 -6.40 -11.02
N PHE A 197 -6.93 -6.12 -9.71
CA PHE A 197 -6.40 -7.06 -8.73
C PHE A 197 -7.13 -8.42 -8.78
N MET A 198 -8.46 -8.41 -8.75
CA MET A 198 -9.25 -9.66 -8.77
C MET A 198 -9.11 -10.40 -10.09
N GLY A 199 -8.94 -9.71 -11.20
CA GLY A 199 -8.62 -10.31 -12.50
C GLY A 199 -7.31 -11.11 -12.43
N ILE A 200 -6.24 -10.50 -11.95
CA ILE A 200 -4.95 -11.16 -11.71
C ILE A 200 -5.11 -12.31 -10.71
N TRP A 201 -5.83 -12.08 -9.62
CA TRP A 201 -6.08 -13.03 -8.55
C TRP A 201 -6.71 -14.34 -9.05
N TYR A 202 -7.76 -14.25 -9.86
CA TYR A 202 -8.43 -15.44 -10.42
C TYR A 202 -7.65 -16.06 -11.57
N ALA A 203 -6.95 -15.27 -12.38
CA ALA A 203 -6.15 -15.78 -13.48
C ALA A 203 -4.87 -16.50 -13.03
N SER A 204 -4.20 -16.04 -11.97
CA SER A 204 -2.90 -16.54 -11.56
C SER A 204 -2.94 -17.88 -10.84
N ARG A 205 -4.10 -18.32 -10.35
CA ARG A 205 -4.25 -19.55 -9.56
C ARG A 205 -4.79 -20.71 -10.39
N PRO A 206 -4.39 -21.96 -10.10
CA PRO A 206 -5.03 -23.14 -10.68
C PRO A 206 -6.47 -23.28 -10.17
N LYS A 207 -7.33 -23.97 -10.92
CA LYS A 207 -8.76 -24.15 -10.56
C LYS A 207 -8.96 -24.72 -9.16
N ILE A 208 -8.15 -25.72 -8.78
CA ILE A 208 -8.17 -26.32 -7.42
C ILE A 208 -7.80 -25.33 -6.31
N GLY A 209 -7.00 -24.30 -6.63
CA GLY A 209 -6.63 -23.21 -5.72
C GLY A 209 -7.56 -21.99 -5.79
N GLY A 210 -8.77 -22.13 -6.34
CA GLY A 210 -9.77 -21.06 -6.47
C GLY A 210 -9.57 -20.17 -7.70
N GLY A 211 -8.71 -20.55 -8.66
CA GLY A 211 -8.59 -19.87 -9.94
C GLY A 211 -9.84 -20.04 -10.79
N ASN A 212 -10.21 -18.99 -11.54
CA ASN A 212 -11.39 -18.99 -12.41
C ASN A 212 -11.20 -18.02 -13.57
N LEU A 213 -10.88 -18.55 -14.75
CA LEU A 213 -10.59 -17.73 -15.94
C LEU A 213 -11.82 -16.90 -16.37
N LYS A 214 -13.04 -17.41 -16.23
CA LYS A 214 -14.24 -16.64 -16.57
C LYS A 214 -14.44 -15.44 -15.65
N LEU A 215 -14.26 -15.60 -14.35
CA LEU A 215 -14.29 -14.49 -13.40
C LEU A 215 -13.13 -13.52 -13.65
N ALA A 216 -11.94 -14.04 -13.94
CA ALA A 216 -10.79 -13.22 -14.28
C ALA A 216 -11.09 -12.32 -15.49
N GLN A 217 -11.64 -12.90 -16.57
CA GLN A 217 -12.01 -12.13 -17.77
C GLN A 217 -13.02 -11.02 -17.45
N ASN A 218 -14.06 -11.33 -16.69
CA ASN A 218 -15.07 -10.35 -16.31
C ASN A 218 -14.46 -9.19 -15.51
N HIS A 219 -13.58 -9.49 -14.57
CA HIS A 219 -12.89 -8.47 -13.78
C HIS A 219 -11.93 -7.62 -14.62
N PHE A 220 -11.16 -8.22 -15.52
CA PHE A 220 -10.29 -7.45 -16.42
C PHE A 220 -11.08 -6.52 -17.34
N LYS A 221 -12.18 -7.02 -17.97
CA LYS A 221 -13.06 -6.19 -18.80
C LYS A 221 -13.59 -5.01 -18.00
N ARG A 222 -14.07 -5.26 -16.78
CA ARG A 222 -14.58 -4.20 -15.92
C ARG A 222 -13.51 -3.18 -15.52
N ALA A 223 -12.27 -3.62 -15.25
CA ALA A 223 -11.15 -2.72 -14.99
C ALA A 223 -10.85 -1.81 -16.20
N MET A 224 -10.87 -2.36 -17.42
CA MET A 224 -10.65 -1.60 -18.65
C MET A 224 -11.77 -0.57 -18.89
N GLU A 225 -13.05 -0.94 -18.66
CA GLU A 225 -14.19 -0.02 -18.72
C GLU A 225 -14.06 1.13 -17.74
N LEU A 226 -13.78 0.84 -16.46
CA LEU A 226 -13.65 1.84 -15.40
C LEU A 226 -12.43 2.76 -15.60
N GLY A 227 -11.37 2.24 -16.21
CA GLY A 227 -10.19 3.00 -16.61
C GLY A 227 -10.36 3.75 -17.93
N GLU A 228 -11.55 3.71 -18.57
CA GLU A 228 -11.84 4.36 -19.85
C GLU A 228 -10.84 4.00 -20.96
N GLY A 229 -10.29 2.79 -20.93
CA GLY A 229 -9.23 2.35 -21.84
C GLY A 229 -7.87 3.05 -21.64
N LYS A 230 -7.75 3.98 -20.69
CA LYS A 230 -6.53 4.77 -20.46
C LYS A 230 -5.62 4.14 -19.39
N PHE A 231 -6.14 3.22 -18.58
CA PHE A 231 -5.37 2.51 -17.56
C PHE A 231 -4.66 1.32 -18.19
N LEU A 232 -3.52 1.55 -18.81
CA LEU A 232 -2.76 0.55 -19.59
C LEU A 232 -2.41 -0.71 -18.80
N MET A 233 -2.21 -0.61 -17.48
CA MET A 233 -1.92 -1.75 -16.64
C MET A 233 -3.01 -2.84 -16.71
N ALA A 234 -4.27 -2.45 -16.89
CA ALA A 234 -5.37 -3.42 -17.05
C ALA A 234 -5.23 -4.24 -18.34
N HIS A 235 -4.85 -3.59 -19.46
CA HIS A 235 -4.61 -4.26 -20.75
C HIS A 235 -3.38 -5.17 -20.71
N VAL A 236 -2.27 -4.69 -20.17
CA VAL A 236 -1.04 -5.48 -20.04
C VAL A 236 -1.27 -6.69 -19.16
N SER A 237 -1.95 -6.51 -18.01
CA SER A 237 -2.24 -7.63 -17.10
C SER A 237 -3.23 -8.63 -17.70
N TYR A 238 -4.19 -8.18 -18.49
CA TYR A 238 -5.11 -9.04 -19.20
C TYR A 238 -4.37 -9.95 -20.21
N ALA A 239 -3.50 -9.36 -21.03
CA ALA A 239 -2.67 -10.10 -21.96
C ALA A 239 -1.73 -11.10 -21.23
N TYR A 240 -1.05 -10.65 -20.21
CA TYR A 240 -0.05 -11.45 -19.51
C TYR A 240 -0.66 -12.57 -18.66
N HIS A 241 -1.69 -12.30 -17.88
CA HIS A 241 -2.25 -13.26 -16.91
C HIS A 241 -3.40 -14.08 -17.49
N TYR A 242 -4.23 -13.50 -18.36
CA TYR A 242 -5.40 -14.17 -18.90
C TYR A 242 -5.14 -14.81 -20.26
N ALA A 243 -4.75 -14.03 -21.29
CA ALA A 243 -4.64 -14.55 -22.67
C ALA A 243 -3.65 -15.72 -22.78
N ARG A 244 -2.50 -15.62 -22.13
CA ARG A 244 -1.50 -16.72 -22.07
C ARG A 244 -2.04 -17.99 -21.46
N ARG A 245 -2.95 -17.93 -20.48
CA ARG A 245 -3.56 -19.11 -19.84
C ARG A 245 -4.77 -19.64 -20.56
N ALA A 246 -5.53 -18.76 -21.20
CA ALA A 246 -6.65 -19.14 -22.04
C ALA A 246 -6.21 -19.73 -23.40
N PHE A 247 -4.89 -19.66 -23.71
CA PHE A 247 -4.35 -19.99 -25.04
C PHE A 247 -5.03 -19.20 -26.17
N ASP A 248 -5.54 -18.02 -25.85
CA ASP A 248 -6.22 -17.16 -26.79
C ASP A 248 -5.19 -16.26 -27.47
N LYS A 249 -4.95 -16.54 -28.77
CA LYS A 249 -3.97 -15.80 -29.57
C LYS A 249 -4.54 -14.52 -30.19
N ASP A 250 -5.86 -14.37 -30.17
CA ASP A 250 -6.59 -13.26 -30.79
C ASP A 250 -6.89 -12.12 -29.78
N LEU A 251 -6.47 -12.28 -28.54
CA LEU A 251 -6.51 -11.29 -27.48
C LEU A 251 -5.17 -10.56 -27.35
#